data_bbfd704cbf2493663f3376d5efbe36ba
#
_entry.id   bbfd704cbf2493663f3376d5efbe36ba
#
_cell.length_a   1.000
_cell.length_b   1.000
_cell.length_c   1.000
_cell.angle_alpha   90.00
_cell.angle_beta   90.00
_cell.angle_gamma   90.00
#
_symmetry.space_group_name_H-M   'P 1'
#
loop_
_entity.id
_entity.type
_entity.pdbx_description
1 polymer ?
#
loop_
_entity_poly.entity_id
_entity_poly.type
_entity_poly.pdbx_seq_one_letter_code
_entity_poly.pdbx_strand_id
1 'polypeptide(L)'
;MKVLITGATGFIGSHVAKLLREKGVDVIALTREDTNTSVLKSIDVETINGDVRDLASIERALKGCSQIYHLAADYRLWVPNPEVMYDINVQGTKNIMLAALKFGVEKVIYTSTVGVFTIGPDGKTSNEESSAQMDDMTGHYKRSKFIAEREVSKFLDKGVPVVIVNPSTPIGTMDRKPTPTGEMIVDFLEDRIPAYLKTGLNFVDVEDVAMGHWLASLYGKTGERYILGNKNMSLKDFFQLLANITGKRPPAVRLPYLPVLAAAYINEAFSRVTNRRPRIPLTGVRMARGYMYFDCSKAIRDLHLPQSPVENAVEKAIAWFQDNGYIAFTKLRGE
;
A
#
# COMPACT_ATOMS: atom_id res chain seq x y z
N MET A 1 17.77 -9.08 -17.74
CA MET A 1 16.89 -9.76 -16.77
C MET A 1 15.46 -9.34 -17.08
N LYS A 2 14.54 -10.29 -17.21
CA LYS A 2 13.11 -10.04 -17.48
C LYS A 2 12.29 -10.41 -16.25
N VAL A 3 11.34 -9.55 -15.86
CA VAL A 3 10.54 -9.75 -14.65
C VAL A 3 9.05 -9.60 -14.93
N LEU A 4 8.24 -10.36 -14.21
CA LEU A 4 6.79 -10.18 -14.19
C LEU A 4 6.39 -9.27 -13.03
N ILE A 5 5.62 -8.22 -13.31
CA ILE A 5 5.00 -7.39 -12.27
C ILE A 5 3.48 -7.53 -12.32
N THR A 6 2.84 -7.74 -11.19
CA THR A 6 1.39 -7.66 -11.05
C THR A 6 1.03 -6.41 -10.25
N GLY A 7 -0.10 -5.76 -10.57
CA GLY A 7 -0.49 -4.53 -9.91
C GLY A 7 0.29 -3.28 -10.36
N ALA A 8 0.99 -3.35 -11.50
CA ALA A 8 1.81 -2.27 -12.05
C ALA A 8 1.05 -0.96 -12.35
N THR A 9 -0.27 -1.00 -12.48
CA THR A 9 -1.11 0.20 -12.69
C THR A 9 -1.57 0.85 -11.38
N GLY A 10 -1.28 0.22 -10.23
CA GLY A 10 -1.57 0.75 -8.90
C GLY A 10 -0.55 1.80 -8.45
N PHE A 11 -0.80 2.44 -7.32
CA PHE A 11 0.04 3.52 -6.77
C PHE A 11 1.50 3.07 -6.59
N ILE A 12 1.79 2.10 -5.72
CA ILE A 12 3.15 1.59 -5.53
C ILE A 12 3.67 0.90 -6.81
N GLY A 13 2.80 0.11 -7.47
CA GLY A 13 3.20 -0.70 -8.63
C GLY A 13 3.69 0.13 -9.82
N SER A 14 3.12 1.31 -10.05
CA SER A 14 3.56 2.19 -11.13
C SER A 14 4.95 2.79 -10.86
N HIS A 15 5.28 3.10 -9.61
CA HIS A 15 6.61 3.54 -9.20
C HIS A 15 7.64 2.40 -9.30
N VAL A 16 7.26 1.18 -8.87
CA VAL A 16 8.14 0.00 -9.02
C VAL A 16 8.41 -0.30 -10.49
N ALA A 17 7.38 -0.30 -11.34
CA ALA A 17 7.54 -0.54 -12.77
C ALA A 17 8.45 0.51 -13.43
N LYS A 18 8.25 1.80 -13.11
CA LYS A 18 9.08 2.90 -13.57
C LYS A 18 10.53 2.71 -13.15
N LEU A 19 10.77 2.49 -11.86
CA LEU A 19 12.12 2.28 -11.34
C LEU A 19 12.83 1.09 -11.98
N LEU A 20 12.15 -0.04 -12.15
CA LEU A 20 12.72 -1.21 -12.81
C LEU A 20 13.15 -0.91 -14.25
N ARG A 21 12.35 -0.17 -15.01
CA ARG A 21 12.73 0.28 -16.36
C ARG A 21 13.94 1.22 -16.35
N GLU A 22 13.99 2.18 -15.41
CA GLU A 22 15.14 3.07 -15.21
C GLU A 22 16.43 2.30 -14.85
N LYS A 23 16.30 1.16 -14.17
CA LYS A 23 17.42 0.23 -13.89
C LYS A 23 17.79 -0.70 -15.05
N GLY A 24 17.17 -0.56 -16.21
CA GLY A 24 17.43 -1.37 -17.40
C GLY A 24 16.86 -2.81 -17.31
N VAL A 25 15.85 -3.02 -16.47
CA VAL A 25 15.16 -4.31 -16.33
C VAL A 25 14.03 -4.40 -17.36
N ASP A 26 13.91 -5.52 -18.06
CA ASP A 26 12.76 -5.80 -18.92
C ASP A 26 11.55 -6.17 -18.06
N VAL A 27 10.47 -5.39 -18.18
CA VAL A 27 9.29 -5.54 -17.35
C VAL A 27 8.10 -5.98 -18.19
N ILE A 28 7.47 -7.10 -17.79
CA ILE A 28 6.13 -7.48 -18.24
C ILE A 28 5.14 -7.18 -17.12
N ALA A 29 4.07 -6.45 -17.43
CA ALA A 29 2.97 -6.19 -16.50
C ALA A 29 1.76 -7.08 -16.83
N LEU A 30 1.31 -7.88 -15.85
CA LEU A 30 0.02 -8.57 -15.94
C LEU A 30 -1.09 -7.57 -15.63
N THR A 31 -1.96 -7.30 -16.61
CA THR A 31 -3.05 -6.32 -16.50
C THR A 31 -4.36 -6.92 -16.95
N ARG A 32 -5.47 -6.53 -16.30
CA ARG A 32 -6.81 -6.92 -16.77
C ARG A 32 -7.18 -6.09 -17.99
N GLU A 33 -8.04 -6.63 -18.84
CA GLU A 33 -8.46 -6.03 -20.10
C GLU A 33 -8.98 -4.59 -19.95
N ASP A 34 -9.84 -4.35 -18.95
CA ASP A 34 -10.44 -3.03 -18.71
C ASP A 34 -9.53 -2.04 -17.95
N THR A 35 -8.25 -2.38 -17.76
CA THR A 35 -7.34 -1.53 -16.98
C THR A 35 -6.72 -0.45 -17.86
N ASN A 36 -6.78 0.81 -17.42
CA ASN A 36 -6.06 1.89 -18.08
C ASN A 36 -4.55 1.69 -17.90
N THR A 37 -3.86 1.40 -19.01
CA THR A 37 -2.41 1.12 -19.05
C THR A 37 -1.60 2.31 -19.56
N SER A 38 -2.17 3.50 -19.69
CA SER A 38 -1.49 4.68 -20.25
C SER A 38 -0.15 4.99 -19.55
N VAL A 39 -0.09 4.84 -18.23
CA VAL A 39 1.14 5.02 -17.46
C VAL A 39 2.22 3.98 -17.79
N LEU A 40 1.83 2.75 -18.06
CA LEU A 40 2.78 1.70 -18.41
C LEU A 40 3.34 1.92 -19.81
N LYS A 41 2.50 2.39 -20.72
CA LYS A 41 2.92 2.79 -22.09
C LYS A 41 3.90 3.95 -22.06
N SER A 42 3.70 4.95 -21.19
CA SER A 42 4.60 6.12 -21.10
C SER A 42 5.99 5.79 -20.55
N ILE A 43 6.15 4.64 -19.91
CA ILE A 43 7.44 4.14 -19.37
C ILE A 43 7.93 2.88 -20.10
N ASP A 44 7.38 2.60 -21.28
CA ASP A 44 7.77 1.47 -22.14
C ASP A 44 7.75 0.09 -21.41
N VAL A 45 6.62 -0.20 -20.74
CA VAL A 45 6.37 -1.50 -20.10
C VAL A 45 5.44 -2.34 -20.95
N GLU A 46 5.90 -3.54 -21.34
CA GLU A 46 5.09 -4.53 -22.03
C GLU A 46 3.92 -4.99 -21.15
N THR A 47 2.72 -5.08 -21.72
CA THR A 47 1.53 -5.55 -20.99
C THR A 47 1.01 -6.85 -21.57
N ILE A 48 0.68 -7.80 -20.69
CA ILE A 48 -0.01 -9.05 -21.04
C ILE A 48 -1.36 -9.06 -20.34
N ASN A 49 -2.42 -9.34 -21.13
CA ASN A 49 -3.76 -9.45 -20.57
C ASN A 49 -3.90 -10.72 -19.72
N GLY A 50 -4.38 -10.54 -18.48
CA GLY A 50 -4.65 -11.64 -17.55
C GLY A 50 -5.10 -11.15 -16.17
N ASP A 51 -5.44 -12.11 -15.33
CA ASP A 51 -5.91 -11.85 -13.95
C ASP A 51 -5.15 -12.77 -12.98
N VAL A 52 -4.77 -12.27 -11.81
CA VAL A 52 -4.11 -13.08 -10.77
C VAL A 52 -4.98 -14.25 -10.29
N ARG A 53 -6.29 -14.19 -10.49
CA ARG A 53 -7.24 -15.27 -10.19
C ARG A 53 -7.18 -16.40 -11.22
N ASP A 54 -6.64 -16.15 -12.42
CA ASP A 54 -6.46 -17.13 -13.50
C ASP A 54 -5.01 -17.58 -13.60
N LEU A 55 -4.70 -18.77 -13.08
CA LEU A 55 -3.36 -19.35 -13.09
C LEU A 55 -2.80 -19.46 -14.52
N ALA A 56 -3.60 -19.82 -15.52
CA ALA A 56 -3.14 -19.96 -16.89
C ALA A 56 -2.67 -18.63 -17.49
N SER A 57 -3.34 -17.52 -17.14
CA SER A 57 -2.90 -16.19 -17.57
C SER A 57 -1.57 -15.76 -16.94
N ILE A 58 -1.36 -16.11 -15.66
CA ILE A 58 -0.08 -15.88 -14.98
C ILE A 58 1.04 -16.70 -15.65
N GLU A 59 0.79 -17.98 -15.90
CA GLU A 59 1.78 -18.86 -16.55
C GLU A 59 2.17 -18.37 -17.94
N ARG A 60 1.23 -17.85 -18.72
CA ARG A 60 1.54 -17.22 -20.02
C ARG A 60 2.43 -15.99 -19.86
N ALA A 61 2.13 -15.12 -18.89
CA ALA A 61 2.88 -13.89 -18.66
C ALA A 61 4.27 -14.15 -18.06
N LEU A 62 4.44 -15.26 -17.33
CA LEU A 62 5.69 -15.60 -16.66
C LEU A 62 6.75 -16.22 -17.59
N LYS A 63 6.38 -16.61 -18.82
CA LYS A 63 7.33 -17.21 -19.76
C LYS A 63 8.53 -16.29 -20.03
N GLY A 64 9.73 -16.80 -19.74
CA GLY A 64 10.99 -16.07 -19.91
C GLY A 64 11.30 -15.05 -18.83
N CYS A 65 10.48 -14.93 -17.79
CA CYS A 65 10.77 -14.08 -16.63
C CYS A 65 11.55 -14.87 -15.57
N SER A 66 12.56 -14.25 -14.98
CA SER A 66 13.35 -14.84 -13.91
C SER A 66 12.85 -14.47 -12.51
N GLN A 67 12.12 -13.35 -12.38
CA GLN A 67 11.61 -12.88 -11.09
C GLN A 67 10.15 -12.39 -11.18
N ILE A 68 9.48 -12.37 -10.04
CA ILE A 68 8.11 -11.85 -9.90
C ILE A 68 8.08 -10.74 -8.86
N TYR A 69 7.47 -9.60 -9.22
CA TYR A 69 7.06 -8.55 -8.29
C TYR A 69 5.54 -8.61 -8.13
N HIS A 70 5.06 -9.14 -7.01
CA HIS A 70 3.63 -9.33 -6.78
C HIS A 70 3.05 -8.23 -5.91
N LEU A 71 2.49 -7.18 -6.57
CA LEU A 71 1.87 -6.02 -5.91
C LEU A 71 0.35 -5.97 -6.08
N ALA A 72 -0.23 -6.84 -6.93
CA ALA A 72 -1.68 -6.85 -7.13
C ALA A 72 -2.42 -7.19 -5.83
N ALA A 73 -3.27 -6.28 -5.38
CA ALA A 73 -4.14 -6.47 -4.24
C ALA A 73 -5.36 -5.54 -4.32
N ASP A 74 -6.48 -5.96 -3.71
CA ASP A 74 -7.57 -5.07 -3.37
C ASP A 74 -7.34 -4.55 -1.94
N TYR A 75 -7.13 -3.22 -1.80
CA TYR A 75 -6.80 -2.56 -0.54
C TYR A 75 -7.93 -1.69 0.01
N ARG A 76 -9.13 -1.76 -0.59
CA ARG A 76 -10.28 -0.94 -0.18
C ARG A 76 -10.69 -1.26 1.26
N LEU A 77 -10.92 -0.22 2.07
CA LEU A 77 -11.34 -0.39 3.46
C LEU A 77 -12.81 -0.82 3.58
N TRP A 78 -13.60 -0.62 2.53
CA TRP A 78 -14.98 -1.04 2.41
C TRP A 78 -15.29 -1.56 1.00
N VAL A 79 -15.97 -2.68 0.93
CA VAL A 79 -16.46 -3.30 -0.31
C VAL A 79 -17.83 -3.92 -0.07
N PRO A 80 -18.74 -3.88 -1.06
CA PRO A 80 -20.07 -4.52 -0.94
C PRO A 80 -19.97 -6.04 -0.76
N ASN A 81 -19.09 -6.67 -1.54
CA ASN A 81 -18.80 -8.11 -1.49
C ASN A 81 -17.33 -8.34 -1.13
N PRO A 82 -17.04 -8.74 0.12
CA PRO A 82 -15.68 -9.03 0.55
C PRO A 82 -15.04 -10.26 -0.11
N GLU A 83 -15.80 -11.21 -0.63
CA GLU A 83 -15.26 -12.44 -1.22
C GLU A 83 -14.32 -12.13 -2.39
N VAL A 84 -14.70 -11.16 -3.24
CA VAL A 84 -13.84 -10.71 -4.34
C VAL A 84 -12.46 -10.25 -3.87
N MET A 85 -12.39 -9.62 -2.69
CA MET A 85 -11.11 -9.22 -2.10
C MET A 85 -10.27 -10.44 -1.69
N TYR A 86 -10.89 -11.47 -1.12
CA TYR A 86 -10.18 -12.71 -0.78
C TYR A 86 -9.74 -13.46 -2.03
N ASP A 87 -10.56 -13.50 -3.10
CA ASP A 87 -10.17 -14.10 -4.37
C ASP A 87 -8.93 -13.42 -4.96
N ILE A 88 -8.89 -12.09 -4.93
CA ILE A 88 -7.73 -11.35 -5.44
C ILE A 88 -6.52 -11.52 -4.52
N ASN A 89 -6.68 -11.25 -3.22
CA ASN A 89 -5.55 -11.14 -2.30
C ASN A 89 -5.03 -12.51 -1.85
N VAL A 90 -5.89 -13.51 -1.68
CA VAL A 90 -5.49 -14.84 -1.18
C VAL A 90 -5.31 -15.81 -2.33
N GLN A 91 -6.38 -16.05 -3.13
CA GLN A 91 -6.28 -17.02 -4.23
C GLN A 91 -5.33 -16.53 -5.31
N GLY A 92 -5.36 -15.20 -5.63
CA GLY A 92 -4.40 -14.61 -6.56
C GLY A 92 -2.95 -14.78 -6.12
N THR A 93 -2.65 -14.53 -4.83
CA THR A 93 -1.30 -14.76 -4.28
C THR A 93 -0.91 -16.25 -4.36
N LYS A 94 -1.84 -17.16 -4.02
CA LYS A 94 -1.59 -18.60 -4.15
C LYS A 94 -1.28 -19.02 -5.59
N ASN A 95 -2.00 -18.48 -6.57
CA ASN A 95 -1.74 -18.75 -7.99
C ASN A 95 -0.35 -18.24 -8.42
N ILE A 96 0.06 -17.06 -7.97
CA ILE A 96 1.41 -16.53 -8.21
C ILE A 96 2.47 -17.48 -7.63
N MET A 97 2.29 -17.96 -6.41
CA MET A 97 3.23 -18.89 -5.78
C MET A 97 3.26 -20.26 -6.48
N LEU A 98 2.10 -20.77 -6.97
CA LEU A 98 2.04 -21.98 -7.78
C LEU A 98 2.81 -21.82 -9.10
N ALA A 99 2.62 -20.69 -9.79
CA ALA A 99 3.35 -20.40 -11.01
C ALA A 99 4.85 -20.24 -10.73
N ALA A 100 5.23 -19.54 -9.67
CA ALA A 100 6.62 -19.39 -9.25
C ALA A 100 7.31 -20.75 -9.00
N LEU A 101 6.64 -21.65 -8.29
CA LEU A 101 7.14 -23.01 -8.05
C LEU A 101 7.28 -23.81 -9.35
N LYS A 102 6.26 -23.77 -10.22
CA LYS A 102 6.24 -24.50 -11.48
C LYS A 102 7.35 -24.07 -12.45
N PHE A 103 7.60 -22.74 -12.52
CA PHE A 103 8.58 -22.17 -13.45
C PHE A 103 10.00 -22.06 -12.85
N GLY A 104 10.18 -22.34 -11.56
CA GLY A 104 11.47 -22.26 -10.89
C GLY A 104 12.06 -20.86 -10.90
N VAL A 105 11.27 -19.83 -10.60
CA VAL A 105 11.76 -18.44 -10.61
C VAL A 105 12.85 -18.22 -9.57
N GLU A 106 13.80 -17.34 -9.87
CA GLU A 106 14.95 -17.04 -9.02
C GLU A 106 14.55 -16.28 -7.75
N LYS A 107 13.48 -15.46 -7.81
CA LYS A 107 13.00 -14.69 -6.67
C LYS A 107 11.56 -14.18 -6.88
N VAL A 108 10.79 -14.13 -5.79
CA VAL A 108 9.49 -13.46 -5.71
C VAL A 108 9.58 -12.35 -4.69
N ILE A 109 9.28 -11.11 -5.08
CA ILE A 109 9.08 -9.98 -4.16
C ILE A 109 7.59 -9.84 -3.91
N TYR A 110 7.15 -10.29 -2.75
CA TYR A 110 5.74 -10.27 -2.36
C TYR A 110 5.43 -9.02 -1.53
N THR A 111 4.54 -8.19 -2.02
CA THR A 111 4.08 -7.00 -1.31
C THR A 111 2.95 -7.35 -0.35
N SER A 112 3.27 -7.38 0.93
CA SER A 112 2.30 -7.47 2.02
C SER A 112 1.91 -6.06 2.50
N THR A 113 1.80 -5.83 3.78
CA THR A 113 1.47 -4.54 4.42
C THR A 113 1.90 -4.56 5.89
N VAL A 114 2.22 -3.41 6.47
CA VAL A 114 2.37 -3.31 7.94
C VAL A 114 1.07 -3.65 8.68
N GLY A 115 -0.07 -3.65 7.99
CA GLY A 115 -1.36 -4.00 8.57
C GLY A 115 -1.48 -5.44 9.10
N VAL A 116 -0.53 -6.32 8.79
CA VAL A 116 -0.46 -7.72 9.29
C VAL A 116 0.29 -7.86 10.60
N PHE A 117 0.91 -6.80 11.10
CA PHE A 117 1.58 -6.81 12.40
C PHE A 117 0.65 -6.36 13.53
N THR A 118 0.91 -6.83 14.75
CA THR A 118 0.25 -6.32 15.95
C THR A 118 0.65 -4.85 16.16
N ILE A 119 -0.30 -4.03 16.56
CA ILE A 119 -0.02 -2.63 16.93
C ILE A 119 0.46 -2.61 18.39
N GLY A 120 1.59 -1.96 18.62
CA GLY A 120 2.14 -1.77 19.96
C GLY A 120 1.19 -0.97 20.87
N PRO A 121 1.08 -1.33 22.16
CA PRO A 121 0.30 -0.57 23.12
C PRO A 121 0.86 0.85 23.29
N ASP A 122 0.00 1.81 23.56
CA ASP A 122 0.36 3.21 23.93
C ASP A 122 1.32 3.92 22.98
N GLY A 123 1.28 3.56 21.68
CA GLY A 123 2.12 4.17 20.66
C GLY A 123 3.55 3.64 20.60
N LYS A 124 3.83 2.50 21.24
CA LYS A 124 5.09 1.77 21.02
C LYS A 124 5.17 1.28 19.58
N THR A 125 6.36 1.34 19.00
CA THR A 125 6.61 0.86 17.64
C THR A 125 6.55 -0.66 17.58
N SER A 126 5.96 -1.17 16.50
CA SER A 126 6.01 -2.59 16.12
C SER A 126 7.07 -2.81 15.05
N ASN A 127 7.58 -4.02 14.94
CA ASN A 127 8.58 -4.42 13.96
C ASN A 127 8.18 -5.76 13.31
N GLU A 128 9.05 -6.32 12.49
CA GLU A 128 8.82 -7.57 11.76
C GLU A 128 8.67 -8.80 12.68
N GLU A 129 9.10 -8.71 13.93
CA GLU A 129 8.97 -9.77 14.95
C GLU A 129 7.62 -9.71 15.68
N SER A 130 6.88 -8.59 15.53
CA SER A 130 5.57 -8.38 16.14
C SER A 130 4.54 -9.35 15.56
N SER A 131 4.35 -10.48 16.24
CA SER A 131 3.40 -11.51 15.80
C SER A 131 1.97 -11.06 16.02
N ALA A 132 1.12 -11.29 15.02
CA ALA A 132 -0.31 -11.03 15.11
C ALA A 132 -1.12 -12.31 14.98
N GLN A 133 -2.33 -12.28 15.50
CA GLN A 133 -3.33 -13.32 15.34
C GLN A 133 -4.45 -12.83 14.41
N MET A 134 -5.28 -13.74 13.92
CA MET A 134 -6.41 -13.40 13.05
C MET A 134 -7.37 -12.38 13.71
N ASP A 135 -7.53 -12.46 15.02
CA ASP A 135 -8.43 -11.58 15.78
C ASP A 135 -7.90 -10.14 15.88
N ASP A 136 -6.60 -9.93 15.68
CA ASP A 136 -5.99 -8.61 15.62
C ASP A 136 -6.29 -7.90 14.27
N MET A 137 -6.74 -8.67 13.27
CA MET A 137 -6.95 -8.17 11.91
C MET A 137 -8.27 -7.40 11.79
N THR A 138 -8.19 -6.08 11.78
CA THR A 138 -9.34 -5.18 11.61
C THR A 138 -9.71 -5.03 10.13
N GLY A 139 -10.92 -5.48 9.76
CA GLY A 139 -11.47 -5.37 8.41
C GLY A 139 -10.97 -6.44 7.44
N HIS A 140 -11.66 -6.54 6.30
CA HIS A 140 -11.41 -7.61 5.31
C HIS A 140 -10.04 -7.49 4.64
N TYR A 141 -9.57 -6.26 4.40
CA TYR A 141 -8.26 -6.04 3.80
C TYR A 141 -7.13 -6.64 4.63
N LYS A 142 -7.03 -6.27 5.93
CA LYS A 142 -5.97 -6.81 6.79
C LYS A 142 -6.07 -8.34 6.93
N ARG A 143 -7.30 -8.85 7.11
CA ARG A 143 -7.54 -10.30 7.17
C ARG A 143 -7.09 -11.02 5.91
N SER A 144 -7.46 -10.52 4.73
CA SER A 144 -7.06 -11.13 3.45
C SER A 144 -5.55 -11.12 3.25
N LYS A 145 -4.86 -10.02 3.59
CA LYS A 145 -3.39 -9.93 3.49
C LYS A 145 -2.70 -10.84 4.51
N PHE A 146 -3.23 -10.95 5.71
CA PHE A 146 -2.72 -11.86 6.73
C PHE A 146 -2.84 -13.34 6.30
N ILE A 147 -3.99 -13.74 5.73
CA ILE A 147 -4.18 -15.09 5.18
C ILE A 147 -3.24 -15.31 3.99
N ALA A 148 -3.12 -14.33 3.09
CA ALA A 148 -2.24 -14.44 1.93
C ALA A 148 -0.78 -14.62 2.34
N GLU A 149 -0.29 -13.90 3.36
CA GLU A 149 1.07 -14.07 3.87
C GLU A 149 1.31 -15.46 4.47
N ARG A 150 0.29 -16.04 5.14
CA ARG A 150 0.34 -17.44 5.58
C ARG A 150 0.37 -18.44 4.42
N GLU A 151 -0.33 -18.17 3.32
CA GLU A 151 -0.20 -18.99 2.12
C GLU A 151 1.22 -18.88 1.54
N VAL A 152 1.81 -17.69 1.49
CA VAL A 152 3.20 -17.48 1.07
C VAL A 152 4.16 -18.33 1.89
N SER A 153 4.01 -18.38 3.22
CA SER A 153 4.85 -19.19 4.11
C SER A 153 4.85 -20.67 3.73
N LYS A 154 3.69 -21.23 3.34
CA LYS A 154 3.60 -22.63 2.87
C LYS A 154 4.42 -22.91 1.59
N PHE A 155 4.64 -21.88 0.77
CA PHE A 155 5.44 -22.01 -0.44
C PHE A 155 6.93 -21.78 -0.18
N LEU A 156 7.30 -21.04 0.85
CA LEU A 156 8.67 -21.02 1.35
C LEU A 156 9.12 -22.43 1.75
N ASP A 157 8.29 -23.19 2.47
CA ASP A 157 8.55 -24.59 2.85
C ASP A 157 8.70 -25.51 1.63
N LYS A 158 8.13 -25.13 0.48
CA LYS A 158 8.27 -25.85 -0.80
C LYS A 158 9.46 -25.36 -1.65
N GLY A 159 10.26 -24.44 -1.13
CA GLY A 159 11.46 -23.93 -1.78
C GLY A 159 11.24 -22.74 -2.73
N VAL A 160 10.06 -22.10 -2.75
CA VAL A 160 9.89 -20.87 -3.53
C VAL A 160 10.66 -19.72 -2.85
N PRO A 161 11.60 -19.05 -3.54
CA PRO A 161 12.45 -18.02 -2.94
C PRO A 161 11.70 -16.69 -2.82
N VAL A 162 10.93 -16.50 -1.75
CA VAL A 162 10.12 -15.29 -1.52
C VAL A 162 10.79 -14.35 -0.54
N VAL A 163 10.86 -13.06 -0.88
CA VAL A 163 11.14 -11.96 0.04
C VAL A 163 9.84 -11.18 0.24
N ILE A 164 9.48 -10.92 1.49
CA ILE A 164 8.23 -10.22 1.84
C ILE A 164 8.55 -8.76 2.18
N VAL A 165 7.90 -7.83 1.51
CA VAL A 165 7.98 -6.40 1.84
C VAL A 165 6.65 -5.90 2.39
N ASN A 166 6.70 -5.13 3.45
CA ASN A 166 5.54 -4.62 4.18
C ASN A 166 5.54 -3.09 4.14
N PRO A 167 5.00 -2.46 3.06
CA PRO A 167 4.88 -1.01 3.01
C PRO A 167 4.02 -0.48 4.16
N SER A 168 4.43 0.68 4.71
CA SER A 168 3.66 1.39 5.73
C SER A 168 2.59 2.27 5.07
N THR A 169 2.70 3.60 5.19
CA THR A 169 1.74 4.55 4.61
C THR A 169 2.44 5.39 3.56
N PRO A 170 2.49 4.95 2.29
CA PRO A 170 3.17 5.68 1.24
C PRO A 170 2.42 6.96 0.85
N ILE A 171 3.20 8.01 0.55
CA ILE A 171 2.76 9.31 0.03
C ILE A 171 3.60 9.62 -1.20
N GLY A 172 3.03 10.27 -2.21
CA GLY A 172 3.76 10.75 -3.39
C GLY A 172 2.89 10.95 -4.61
N THR A 173 3.53 11.02 -5.77
CA THR A 173 2.88 11.21 -7.07
C THR A 173 2.16 9.97 -7.57
N MET A 174 1.36 10.09 -8.64
CA MET A 174 0.66 8.98 -9.31
C MET A 174 -0.36 8.21 -8.47
N ASP A 175 -0.87 8.76 -7.37
CA ASP A 175 -1.98 8.18 -6.60
C ASP A 175 -3.33 8.47 -7.28
N ARG A 176 -3.53 7.88 -8.47
CA ARG A 176 -4.67 8.15 -9.39
C ARG A 176 -6.03 7.76 -8.83
N LYS A 177 -6.08 6.75 -7.99
CA LYS A 177 -7.26 6.39 -7.22
C LYS A 177 -6.90 6.64 -5.77
N PRO A 178 -7.08 7.88 -5.29
CA PRO A 178 -6.50 8.29 -4.03
C PRO A 178 -6.61 7.19 -2.98
N THR A 179 -5.46 6.78 -2.45
CA THR A 179 -5.39 5.89 -1.30
C THR A 179 -6.04 6.56 -0.10
N PRO A 180 -6.35 5.86 0.99
CA PRO A 180 -6.88 6.53 2.19
C PRO A 180 -6.04 7.71 2.67
N THR A 181 -4.71 7.65 2.45
CA THR A 181 -3.80 8.77 2.78
C THR A 181 -3.87 9.88 1.73
N GLY A 182 -3.93 9.52 0.44
CA GLY A 182 -4.15 10.49 -0.63
C GLY A 182 -5.49 11.21 -0.49
N GLU A 183 -6.58 10.47 -0.16
CA GLU A 183 -7.89 11.06 0.15
C GLU A 183 -7.79 12.05 1.33
N MET A 184 -7.01 11.72 2.37
CA MET A 184 -6.80 12.60 3.52
C MET A 184 -6.11 13.92 3.11
N ILE A 185 -5.12 13.86 2.21
CA ILE A 185 -4.45 15.06 1.68
C ILE A 185 -5.45 15.89 0.86
N VAL A 186 -6.17 15.27 -0.08
CA VAL A 186 -7.17 15.94 -0.91
C VAL A 186 -8.27 16.55 -0.06
N ASP A 187 -8.81 15.83 0.92
CA ASP A 187 -9.86 16.32 1.82
C ASP A 187 -9.38 17.47 2.71
N PHE A 188 -8.11 17.46 3.14
CA PHE A 188 -7.53 18.60 3.85
C PHE A 188 -7.44 19.83 2.94
N LEU A 189 -6.96 19.66 1.71
CA LEU A 189 -6.82 20.77 0.76
C LEU A 189 -8.16 21.37 0.31
N GLU A 190 -9.21 20.57 0.32
CA GLU A 190 -10.59 20.97 0.02
C GLU A 190 -11.38 21.44 1.25
N ASP A 191 -10.70 21.65 2.40
CA ASP A 191 -11.29 22.07 3.69
C ASP A 191 -12.40 21.15 4.21
N ARG A 192 -12.33 19.85 3.87
CA ARG A 192 -13.32 18.84 4.26
C ARG A 192 -13.01 18.10 5.57
N ILE A 193 -11.88 18.41 6.22
CA ILE A 193 -11.47 17.81 7.49
C ILE A 193 -11.64 18.81 8.64
N PRO A 194 -12.79 18.88 9.32
CA PRO A 194 -13.01 19.82 10.43
C PRO A 194 -12.36 19.38 11.73
N ALA A 195 -12.06 18.08 11.87
CA ALA A 195 -11.59 17.49 13.12
C ALA A 195 -10.81 16.20 12.89
N TYR A 196 -10.08 15.72 13.90
CA TYR A 196 -9.26 14.51 13.81
C TYR A 196 -9.38 13.61 15.05
N LEU A 197 -9.02 12.32 14.90
CA LEU A 197 -8.88 11.37 15.99
C LEU A 197 -7.43 11.35 16.51
N LYS A 198 -7.28 11.04 17.82
CA LYS A 198 -5.95 10.82 18.42
C LYS A 198 -5.40 9.49 17.96
N THR A 199 -4.63 9.51 16.89
CA THR A 199 -3.94 8.36 16.29
C THR A 199 -2.72 8.85 15.51
N GLY A 200 -1.95 7.94 14.94
CA GLY A 200 -0.79 8.24 14.10
C GLY A 200 -0.44 7.09 13.17
N LEU A 201 0.34 7.39 12.18
CA LEU A 201 0.78 6.47 11.12
C LEU A 201 2.29 6.56 10.94
N ASN A 202 2.86 5.55 10.31
CA ASN A 202 4.22 5.61 9.80
C ASN A 202 4.14 6.02 8.32
N PHE A 203 4.66 7.19 7.98
CA PHE A 203 4.64 7.74 6.62
C PHE A 203 5.96 7.48 5.91
N VAL A 204 5.91 7.29 4.59
CA VAL A 204 7.09 7.03 3.75
C VAL A 204 6.86 7.59 2.33
N ASP A 205 7.94 8.05 1.68
CA ASP A 205 7.86 8.39 0.24
C ASP A 205 7.63 7.12 -0.59
N VAL A 206 6.68 7.17 -1.52
CA VAL A 206 6.38 6.04 -2.42
C VAL A 206 7.58 5.65 -3.28
N GLU A 207 8.46 6.61 -3.59
CA GLU A 207 9.70 6.35 -4.34
C GLU A 207 10.67 5.52 -3.49
N ASP A 208 10.77 5.78 -2.17
CA ASP A 208 11.55 4.94 -1.24
C ASP A 208 10.94 3.53 -1.13
N VAL A 209 9.60 3.43 -1.13
CA VAL A 209 8.92 2.14 -1.15
C VAL A 209 9.26 1.38 -2.45
N ALA A 210 9.24 2.03 -3.60
CA ALA A 210 9.63 1.42 -4.87
C ALA A 210 11.11 0.98 -4.85
N MET A 211 12.00 1.83 -4.34
CA MET A 211 13.41 1.49 -4.14
C MET A 211 13.55 0.29 -3.19
N GLY A 212 12.79 0.23 -2.11
CA GLY A 212 12.76 -0.91 -1.18
C GLY A 212 12.40 -2.23 -1.85
N HIS A 213 11.46 -2.24 -2.81
CA HIS A 213 11.15 -3.43 -3.62
C HIS A 213 12.35 -3.87 -4.47
N TRP A 214 13.01 -2.93 -5.13
CA TRP A 214 14.22 -3.20 -5.92
C TRP A 214 15.36 -3.73 -5.05
N LEU A 215 15.64 -3.07 -3.93
CA LEU A 215 16.69 -3.48 -2.98
C LEU A 215 16.38 -4.84 -2.34
N ALA A 216 15.11 -5.14 -2.07
CA ALA A 216 14.69 -6.47 -1.60
C ALA A 216 14.99 -7.56 -2.62
N SER A 217 14.94 -7.26 -3.93
CA SER A 217 15.33 -8.22 -4.96
C SER A 217 16.84 -8.50 -4.98
N LEU A 218 17.65 -7.53 -4.61
CA LEU A 218 19.11 -7.63 -4.59
C LEU A 218 19.65 -8.22 -3.27
N TYR A 219 19.19 -7.69 -2.14
CA TYR A 219 19.76 -7.93 -0.81
C TYR A 219 18.81 -8.70 0.12
N GLY A 220 17.51 -8.76 -0.19
CA GLY A 220 16.53 -9.41 0.67
C GLY A 220 16.78 -10.91 0.79
N LYS A 221 16.74 -11.41 2.02
CA LYS A 221 16.89 -12.83 2.34
C LYS A 221 15.56 -13.55 2.16
N THR A 222 15.60 -14.73 1.53
CA THR A 222 14.42 -15.61 1.37
C THR A 222 13.78 -15.91 2.73
N GLY A 223 12.47 -15.77 2.81
CA GLY A 223 11.69 -15.98 4.02
C GLY A 223 11.60 -14.76 4.94
N GLU A 224 12.43 -13.74 4.73
CA GLU A 224 12.44 -12.56 5.58
C GLU A 224 11.37 -11.53 5.21
N ARG A 225 10.91 -10.80 6.22
CA ARG A 225 10.00 -9.64 6.10
C ARG A 225 10.77 -8.35 6.31
N TYR A 226 10.41 -7.32 5.56
CA TYR A 226 11.03 -5.99 5.64
C TYR A 226 9.97 -4.89 5.63
N ILE A 227 9.88 -4.10 6.69
CA ILE A 227 8.97 -2.95 6.77
C ILE A 227 9.56 -1.80 5.94
N LEU A 228 8.84 -1.44 4.87
CA LEU A 228 9.20 -0.29 4.05
C LEU A 228 8.46 0.94 4.57
N GLY A 229 9.07 1.62 5.52
CA GLY A 229 8.52 2.78 6.21
C GLY A 229 9.60 3.81 6.52
N ASN A 230 9.18 4.96 7.13
CA ASN A 230 10.09 6.03 7.50
C ASN A 230 9.65 6.66 8.84
N LYS A 231 8.86 7.72 8.80
CA LYS A 231 8.59 8.60 9.94
C LYS A 231 7.27 8.28 10.64
N ASN A 232 7.34 7.93 11.91
CA ASN A 232 6.18 7.84 12.78
C ASN A 232 5.68 9.24 13.14
N MET A 233 4.42 9.55 12.81
CA MET A 233 3.87 10.89 13.02
C MET A 233 2.40 10.79 13.46
N SER A 234 1.97 11.62 14.42
CA SER A 234 0.56 11.72 14.78
C SER A 234 -0.23 12.40 13.66
N LEU A 235 -1.55 12.12 13.57
CA LEU A 235 -2.39 12.84 12.61
C LEU A 235 -2.40 14.34 12.86
N LYS A 236 -2.27 14.78 14.13
CA LYS A 236 -2.13 16.21 14.46
C LYS A 236 -0.91 16.82 13.79
N ASP A 237 0.25 16.15 13.92
CA ASP A 237 1.51 16.64 13.35
C ASP A 237 1.49 16.56 11.83
N PHE A 238 0.85 15.54 11.27
CA PHE A 238 0.67 15.41 9.82
C PHE A 238 -0.20 16.54 9.26
N PHE A 239 -1.33 16.89 9.89
CA PHE A 239 -2.13 18.03 9.48
C PHE A 239 -1.40 19.37 9.69
N GLN A 240 -0.56 19.47 10.73
CA GLN A 240 0.30 20.64 10.91
C GLN A 240 1.34 20.76 9.79
N LEU A 241 1.91 19.64 9.34
CA LEU A 241 2.82 19.61 8.19
C LEU A 241 2.11 20.09 6.91
N LEU A 242 0.91 19.56 6.62
CA LEU A 242 0.10 20.02 5.47
C LEU A 242 -0.19 21.53 5.56
N ALA A 243 -0.54 22.02 6.77
CA ALA A 243 -0.79 23.44 7.00
C ALA A 243 0.45 24.31 6.77
N ASN A 244 1.62 23.86 7.19
CA ASN A 244 2.88 24.58 7.00
C ASN A 244 3.24 24.69 5.51
N ILE A 245 3.03 23.63 4.73
CA ILE A 245 3.33 23.58 3.28
C ILE A 245 2.34 24.46 2.51
N THR A 246 1.06 24.42 2.85
CA THR A 246 -0.02 25.03 2.04
C THR A 246 -0.48 26.40 2.53
N GLY A 247 -0.10 26.78 3.74
CA GLY A 247 -0.62 28.00 4.39
C GLY A 247 -2.07 27.88 4.90
N LYS A 248 -2.71 26.72 4.75
CA LYS A 248 -4.06 26.46 5.26
C LYS A 248 -4.07 26.25 6.79
N ARG A 249 -5.26 26.33 7.40
CA ARG A 249 -5.39 26.08 8.84
C ARG A 249 -5.54 24.58 9.12
N PRO A 250 -4.79 24.02 10.07
CA PRO A 250 -4.96 22.62 10.46
C PRO A 250 -6.27 22.45 11.24
N PRO A 251 -6.89 21.24 11.22
CA PRO A 251 -8.06 20.97 12.04
C PRO A 251 -7.71 21.11 13.53
N ALA A 252 -8.45 21.97 14.24
CA ALA A 252 -8.17 22.29 15.64
C ALA A 252 -8.88 21.34 16.63
N VAL A 253 -9.97 20.71 16.21
CA VAL A 253 -10.83 19.93 17.10
C VAL A 253 -10.41 18.46 17.10
N ARG A 254 -10.03 17.97 18.30
CA ARG A 254 -9.85 16.54 18.52
C ARG A 254 -11.18 15.90 18.94
N LEU A 255 -11.63 14.92 18.17
CA LEU A 255 -12.84 14.16 18.50
C LEU A 255 -12.54 13.02 19.49
N PRO A 256 -13.45 12.77 20.46
CA PRO A 256 -13.37 11.59 21.30
C PRO A 256 -13.71 10.34 20.47
N TYR A 257 -13.01 9.24 20.74
CA TYR A 257 -13.10 8.01 19.93
C TYR A 257 -14.50 7.37 19.93
N LEU A 258 -15.14 7.25 21.12
CA LEU A 258 -16.40 6.51 21.27
C LEU A 258 -17.57 7.11 20.46
N PRO A 259 -17.83 8.42 20.48
CA PRO A 259 -18.86 9.03 19.64
C PRO A 259 -18.61 8.83 18.14
N VAL A 260 -17.35 8.93 17.69
CA VAL A 260 -17.01 8.70 16.29
C VAL A 260 -17.21 7.23 15.91
N LEU A 261 -16.88 6.30 16.80
CA LEU A 261 -17.14 4.89 16.59
C LEU A 261 -18.64 4.58 16.49
N ALA A 262 -19.48 5.17 17.36
CA ALA A 262 -20.94 5.02 17.27
C ALA A 262 -21.49 5.57 15.95
N ALA A 263 -21.06 6.75 15.54
CA ALA A 263 -21.42 7.33 14.25
C ALA A 263 -20.98 6.44 13.06
N ALA A 264 -19.79 5.84 13.14
CA ALA A 264 -19.30 4.93 12.11
C ALA A 264 -20.16 3.65 12.01
N TYR A 265 -20.64 3.10 13.13
CA TYR A 265 -21.57 1.95 13.10
C TYR A 265 -22.89 2.29 12.42
N ILE A 266 -23.49 3.46 12.73
CA ILE A 266 -24.71 3.93 12.09
C ILE A 266 -24.48 4.12 10.58
N ASN A 267 -23.37 4.76 10.21
CA ASN A 267 -23.02 5.00 8.82
C ASN A 267 -22.77 3.70 8.04
N GLU A 268 -22.13 2.72 8.65
CA GLU A 268 -21.92 1.38 8.08
C GLU A 268 -23.25 0.63 7.86
N ALA A 269 -24.18 0.68 8.84
CA ALA A 269 -25.51 0.08 8.70
C ALA A 269 -26.28 0.70 7.54
N PHE A 270 -26.28 2.03 7.41
CA PHE A 270 -26.90 2.74 6.30
C PHE A 270 -26.23 2.40 4.95
N SER A 271 -24.91 2.28 4.92
CA SER A 271 -24.16 1.91 3.72
C SER A 271 -24.49 0.51 3.20
N ARG A 272 -24.73 -0.45 4.12
CA ARG A 272 -25.17 -1.81 3.75
C ARG A 272 -26.57 -1.84 3.12
N VAL A 273 -27.50 -1.01 3.61
CA VAL A 273 -28.85 -0.90 3.06
C VAL A 273 -28.84 -0.20 1.69
N THR A 274 -28.04 0.87 1.56
CA THR A 274 -28.00 1.70 0.35
C THR A 274 -27.00 1.24 -0.70
N ASN A 275 -26.13 0.27 -0.38
CA ASN A 275 -25.01 -0.18 -1.20
C ASN A 275 -24.03 0.94 -1.59
N ARG A 276 -23.95 2.03 -0.80
CA ARG A 276 -23.08 3.17 -1.03
C ARG A 276 -21.91 3.14 -0.05
N ARG A 277 -20.73 3.57 -0.53
CA ARG A 277 -19.54 3.70 0.32
C ARG A 277 -19.84 4.59 1.54
N PRO A 278 -19.52 4.15 2.78
CA PRO A 278 -19.71 4.96 3.98
C PRO A 278 -18.79 6.18 3.96
N ARG A 279 -19.30 7.33 4.40
CA ARG A 279 -18.50 8.56 4.58
C ARG A 279 -17.48 8.40 5.72
N ILE A 280 -17.86 7.64 6.75
CA ILE A 280 -17.01 7.32 7.91
C ILE A 280 -16.83 5.80 7.91
N PRO A 281 -15.80 5.25 7.23
CA PRO A 281 -15.59 3.81 7.19
C PRO A 281 -15.29 3.26 8.59
N LEU A 282 -16.13 2.34 9.07
CA LEU A 282 -15.99 1.72 10.40
C LEU A 282 -14.58 1.09 10.59
N THR A 283 -14.05 0.45 9.53
CA THR A 283 -12.71 -0.12 9.54
C THR A 283 -11.65 0.94 9.83
N GLY A 284 -11.71 2.12 9.19
CA GLY A 284 -10.78 3.22 9.42
C GLY A 284 -10.85 3.75 10.86
N VAL A 285 -12.06 3.93 11.39
CA VAL A 285 -12.24 4.37 12.78
C VAL A 285 -11.71 3.34 13.78
N ARG A 286 -11.95 2.05 13.57
CA ARG A 286 -11.39 0.98 14.42
C ARG A 286 -9.87 0.95 14.39
N MET A 287 -9.26 1.17 13.22
CA MET A 287 -7.80 1.27 13.09
C MET A 287 -7.24 2.48 13.84
N ALA A 288 -7.98 3.59 13.90
CA ALA A 288 -7.60 4.80 14.62
C ALA A 288 -7.63 4.67 16.16
N ARG A 289 -7.99 3.49 16.71
CA ARG A 289 -7.92 3.23 18.16
C ARG A 289 -6.48 3.27 18.70
N GLY A 290 -5.50 2.91 17.88
CA GLY A 290 -4.07 2.87 18.25
C GLY A 290 -3.20 3.68 17.29
N TYR A 291 -1.92 3.79 17.64
CA TYR A 291 -0.90 4.37 16.78
C TYR A 291 -0.28 3.28 15.91
N MET A 292 -0.36 3.42 14.62
CA MET A 292 0.27 2.49 13.67
C MET A 292 1.73 2.94 13.43
N TYR A 293 2.55 2.79 14.47
CA TYR A 293 3.97 3.15 14.47
C TYR A 293 4.82 1.90 14.26
N PHE A 294 5.82 2.03 13.39
CA PHE A 294 6.68 0.92 13.00
C PHE A 294 8.15 1.30 13.08
N ASP A 295 8.97 0.32 13.43
CA ASP A 295 10.43 0.39 13.34
C ASP A 295 10.88 -0.20 12.00
N CYS A 296 11.60 0.61 11.22
CA CYS A 296 12.08 0.25 9.88
C CYS A 296 13.58 -0.08 9.87
N SER A 297 14.21 -0.16 11.04
CA SER A 297 15.67 -0.32 11.19
C SER A 297 16.21 -1.55 10.46
N LYS A 298 15.44 -2.63 10.39
CA LYS A 298 15.83 -3.84 9.66
C LYS A 298 15.96 -3.57 8.15
N ALA A 299 14.97 -2.93 7.53
CA ALA A 299 15.03 -2.60 6.11
C ALA A 299 16.14 -1.59 5.80
N ILE A 300 16.37 -0.61 6.69
CA ILE A 300 17.48 0.36 6.57
C ILE A 300 18.83 -0.35 6.61
N ARG A 301 19.04 -1.24 7.57
CA ARG A 301 20.30 -1.97 7.76
C ARG A 301 20.56 -3.00 6.66
N ASP A 302 19.57 -3.85 6.36
CA ASP A 302 19.76 -5.04 5.54
C ASP A 302 19.53 -4.76 4.04
N LEU A 303 18.66 -3.81 3.70
CA LEU A 303 18.34 -3.43 2.33
C LEU A 303 18.93 -2.08 1.92
N HIS A 304 19.47 -1.30 2.85
CA HIS A 304 19.87 0.10 2.63
C HIS A 304 18.68 0.97 2.17
N LEU A 305 17.49 0.74 2.78
CA LEU A 305 16.27 1.48 2.45
C LEU A 305 16.50 2.98 2.62
N PRO A 306 16.32 3.80 1.57
CA PRO A 306 16.43 5.25 1.70
C PRO A 306 15.36 5.80 2.65
N GLN A 307 15.67 6.95 3.25
CA GLN A 307 14.82 7.63 4.23
C GLN A 307 14.63 9.09 3.80
N SER A 308 13.99 9.28 2.64
CA SER A 308 13.69 10.60 2.09
C SER A 308 12.79 11.40 3.05
N PRO A 309 12.98 12.71 3.19
CA PRO A 309 12.11 13.53 4.03
C PRO A 309 10.64 13.39 3.62
N VAL A 310 9.77 13.06 4.57
CA VAL A 310 8.32 12.90 4.31
C VAL A 310 7.69 14.20 3.81
N GLU A 311 8.25 15.32 4.23
CA GLU A 311 7.90 16.66 3.79
C GLU A 311 7.94 16.79 2.25
N ASN A 312 9.02 16.31 1.63
CA ASN A 312 9.19 16.32 0.16
C ASN A 312 8.15 15.41 -0.53
N ALA A 313 7.85 14.25 0.06
CA ALA A 313 6.84 13.35 -0.47
C ALA A 313 5.44 13.99 -0.45
N VAL A 314 5.13 14.73 0.60
CA VAL A 314 3.87 15.48 0.74
C VAL A 314 3.79 16.60 -0.29
N GLU A 315 4.86 17.40 -0.48
CA GLU A 315 4.92 18.46 -1.49
C GLU A 315 4.71 17.91 -2.90
N LYS A 316 5.42 16.84 -3.26
CA LYS A 316 5.23 16.13 -4.54
C LYS A 316 3.79 15.63 -4.72
N ALA A 317 3.17 15.07 -3.66
CA ALA A 317 1.80 14.58 -3.71
C ALA A 317 0.81 15.72 -3.95
N ILE A 318 0.95 16.85 -3.24
CA ILE A 318 0.09 18.03 -3.38
C ILE A 318 0.19 18.57 -4.81
N ALA A 319 1.40 18.81 -5.31
CA ALA A 319 1.63 19.27 -6.68
C ALA A 319 0.98 18.32 -7.70
N TRP A 320 1.18 17.02 -7.52
CA TRP A 320 0.61 16.02 -8.43
C TRP A 320 -0.93 16.02 -8.40
N PHE A 321 -1.57 16.12 -7.23
CA PHE A 321 -3.04 16.20 -7.14
C PHE A 321 -3.59 17.46 -7.79
N GLN A 322 -2.87 18.60 -7.71
CA GLN A 322 -3.22 19.84 -8.38
C GLN A 322 -3.14 19.69 -9.90
N ASP A 323 -2.00 19.23 -10.42
CA ASP A 323 -1.75 19.09 -11.85
C ASP A 323 -2.70 18.10 -12.54
N ASN A 324 -3.24 17.15 -11.79
CA ASN A 324 -4.18 16.14 -12.28
C ASN A 324 -5.66 16.46 -11.95
N GLY A 325 -5.97 17.66 -11.45
CA GLY A 325 -7.33 18.16 -11.27
C GLY A 325 -8.12 17.56 -10.13
N TYR A 326 -7.44 16.96 -9.14
CA TYR A 326 -8.11 16.44 -7.91
C TYR A 326 -8.50 17.53 -6.94
N ILE A 327 -7.79 18.65 -6.96
CA ILE A 327 -8.00 19.82 -6.10
C ILE A 327 -7.89 21.11 -6.92
N ALA A 328 -8.55 22.18 -6.47
CA ALA A 328 -8.32 23.50 -7.01
C ALA A 328 -6.88 23.96 -6.73
N PHE A 329 -6.38 24.89 -7.59
CA PHE A 329 -5.02 25.39 -7.44
C PHE A 329 -4.80 26.01 -6.05
N THR A 330 -3.85 25.46 -5.30
CA THR A 330 -3.42 25.96 -3.99
C THR A 330 -1.98 26.43 -4.14
N LYS A 331 -1.72 27.74 -3.95
CA LYS A 331 -0.37 28.29 -3.99
C LYS A 331 0.45 27.71 -2.83
N LEU A 332 1.55 27.02 -3.16
CA LEU A 332 2.48 26.53 -2.13
C LEU A 332 3.21 27.71 -1.50
N ARG A 333 3.49 27.64 -0.20
CA ARG A 333 4.21 28.68 0.53
C ARG A 333 5.68 28.70 0.06
N GLY A 334 6.06 29.69 -0.75
CA GLY A 334 7.43 29.83 -1.25
C GLY A 334 7.56 30.12 -2.76
N GLU A 335 6.45 30.08 -3.49
CA GLU A 335 6.38 30.57 -4.89
C GLU A 335 5.97 32.04 -4.96
#